data_f198e60faf115ff3426cf58b0d98efec
#
_entry.id   f198e60faf115ff3426cf58b0d98efec
#
_cell.length_a   1.000
_cell.length_b   1.000
_cell.length_c   1.000
_cell.angle_alpha   90.00
_cell.angle_beta   90.00
_cell.angle_gamma   90.00
#
_symmetry.space_group_name_H-M   'P 1'
#
loop_
_entity.id
_entity.type
_entity.pdbx_description
1 polymer ?
#
loop_
_entity_poly.entity_id
_entity_poly.type
_entity_poly.pdbx_seq_one_letter_code
_entity_poly.pdbx_strand_id
1 'polypeptide(L)'
;MNRILYRLLSRHINAGQLAGFVLANLCGMTIVLAAVQFATDIIPMFTGNDSFLKPGQIVMAKHVSTVRTLTGKAPTFSAEEIADVSQQPFVKEAGTFTPSLFSVVATLGSKKLGVEFSTEMFFEAVPDDFIDVDLSRWQWHEGDDEVPIILPRNYLDLYNFGFASSQGLPALSESLVSMIKIRFYLRGSAGSKELSGHVVAFSKKLNTILVPQTFMDEMNATLSPDRQPEPSRLILTVSNPADERIATFLKDHSYETEANDAEAARTAHFLRIIISIVLVVGLIISALAFYVLLLSIFLLLQKNTEKIDTLLLIGYSPQAVARPYHLLTISLNTLVLALSVVIAIILRGYYLPLFGQLYPSYSAANLYPALLTGVALYLTVLVLNYVAIRRKVLHVWHLHEH
;
A
#
# COMPACT_ATOMS: atom_id res chain seq x y z
N MET A 1 -42.46 -25.41 28.19
CA MET A 1 -42.96 -25.69 26.82
C MET A 1 -41.81 -25.76 25.77
N ASN A 2 -40.85 -24.85 25.76
CA ASN A 2 -39.73 -24.87 24.78
C ASN A 2 -38.78 -26.10 24.87
N ARG A 3 -38.58 -26.72 26.03
CA ARG A 3 -37.65 -27.88 26.20
C ARG A 3 -38.17 -29.16 25.51
N ILE A 4 -39.47 -29.37 25.47
CA ILE A 4 -40.08 -30.57 24.86
C ILE A 4 -39.96 -30.45 23.33
N LEU A 5 -40.26 -29.27 22.79
CA LEU A 5 -40.15 -28.97 21.35
C LEU A 5 -38.71 -29.15 20.84
N TYR A 6 -37.73 -28.64 21.59
CA TYR A 6 -36.34 -28.78 21.29
C TYR A 6 -35.86 -30.24 21.30
N ARG A 7 -36.28 -31.01 22.30
CA ARG A 7 -35.94 -32.44 22.45
C ARG A 7 -36.54 -33.33 21.37
N LEU A 8 -37.75 -33.01 20.92
CA LEU A 8 -38.45 -33.73 19.83
C LEU A 8 -37.81 -33.47 18.46
N LEU A 9 -37.37 -32.23 18.19
CA LEU A 9 -36.82 -31.84 16.91
C LEU A 9 -35.32 -32.15 16.78
N SER A 10 -34.58 -32.14 17.89
CA SER A 10 -33.12 -32.37 17.88
C SER A 10 -32.70 -33.84 17.66
N ARG A 11 -33.61 -34.79 17.82
CA ARG A 11 -33.34 -36.26 17.78
C ARG A 11 -32.90 -36.79 16.41
N HIS A 12 -33.06 -36.00 15.34
CA HIS A 12 -32.72 -36.37 13.95
C HIS A 12 -31.63 -35.48 13.34
N ILE A 13 -30.94 -34.67 14.14
CA ILE A 13 -29.85 -33.86 13.67
C ILE A 13 -28.66 -34.78 13.34
N ASN A 14 -28.23 -34.81 12.09
CA ASN A 14 -27.01 -35.50 11.69
C ASN A 14 -25.80 -34.66 12.07
N ALA A 15 -25.10 -35.01 13.16
CA ALA A 15 -23.94 -34.29 13.67
C ALA A 15 -22.81 -34.18 12.62
N GLY A 16 -22.66 -35.21 11.75
CA GLY A 16 -21.64 -35.17 10.70
C GLY A 16 -21.92 -34.13 9.63
N GLN A 17 -23.18 -33.93 9.23
CA GLN A 17 -23.56 -32.90 8.25
C GLN A 17 -23.38 -31.49 8.83
N LEU A 18 -23.75 -31.28 10.10
CA LEU A 18 -23.52 -30.00 10.77
C LEU A 18 -22.06 -29.70 10.98
N ALA A 19 -21.25 -30.69 11.34
CA ALA A 19 -19.80 -30.53 11.48
C ALA A 19 -19.18 -30.18 10.11
N GLY A 20 -19.57 -30.86 9.03
CA GLY A 20 -19.13 -30.53 7.68
C GLY A 20 -19.47 -29.10 7.27
N PHE A 21 -20.68 -28.63 7.58
CA PHE A 21 -21.06 -27.23 7.36
C PHE A 21 -20.19 -26.27 8.17
N VAL A 22 -20.04 -26.51 9.49
CA VAL A 22 -19.26 -25.64 10.36
C VAL A 22 -17.83 -25.54 9.87
N LEU A 23 -17.20 -26.66 9.51
CA LEU A 23 -15.83 -26.68 8.99
C LEU A 23 -15.72 -25.94 7.65
N ALA A 24 -16.59 -26.21 6.68
CA ALA A 24 -16.55 -25.55 5.39
C ALA A 24 -16.80 -24.04 5.50
N ASN A 25 -17.79 -23.64 6.31
CA ASN A 25 -18.09 -22.23 6.53
C ASN A 25 -16.99 -21.52 7.32
N LEU A 26 -16.37 -22.19 8.31
CA LEU A 26 -15.22 -21.71 9.04
C LEU A 26 -14.03 -21.46 8.10
N CYS A 27 -13.71 -22.41 7.23
CA CYS A 27 -12.67 -22.25 6.22
C CYS A 27 -12.95 -21.07 5.28
N GLY A 28 -14.15 -21.02 4.68
CA GLY A 28 -14.51 -19.95 3.75
C GLY A 28 -14.48 -18.57 4.40
N MET A 29 -15.10 -18.42 5.57
CA MET A 29 -15.13 -17.15 6.30
C MET A 29 -13.74 -16.72 6.76
N THR A 30 -12.93 -17.65 7.26
CA THR A 30 -11.54 -17.36 7.67
C THR A 30 -10.69 -16.89 6.49
N ILE A 31 -10.80 -17.53 5.32
CA ILE A 31 -10.09 -17.13 4.11
C ILE A 31 -10.47 -15.71 3.71
N VAL A 32 -11.75 -15.38 3.70
CA VAL A 32 -12.21 -14.02 3.34
C VAL A 32 -11.70 -12.99 4.35
N LEU A 33 -11.85 -13.24 5.66
CA LEU A 33 -11.38 -12.31 6.69
C LEU A 33 -9.87 -12.12 6.65
N ALA A 34 -9.12 -13.21 6.51
CA ALA A 34 -7.66 -13.16 6.42
C ALA A 34 -7.20 -12.41 5.16
N ALA A 35 -7.85 -12.63 4.00
CA ALA A 35 -7.53 -11.95 2.76
C ALA A 35 -7.80 -10.44 2.83
N VAL A 36 -8.94 -10.03 3.39
CA VAL A 36 -9.27 -8.61 3.59
C VAL A 36 -8.29 -7.96 4.56
N GLN A 37 -7.97 -8.62 5.68
CA GLN A 37 -7.02 -8.08 6.66
C GLN A 37 -5.61 -7.99 6.07
N PHE A 38 -5.17 -9.02 5.37
CA PHE A 38 -3.88 -9.02 4.68
C PHE A 38 -3.80 -7.90 3.63
N ALA A 39 -4.87 -7.70 2.85
CA ALA A 39 -4.94 -6.61 1.89
C ALA A 39 -4.79 -5.23 2.56
N THR A 40 -5.49 -5.01 3.67
CA THR A 40 -5.45 -3.73 4.39
C THR A 40 -4.14 -3.50 5.15
N ASP A 41 -3.47 -4.56 5.58
CA ASP A 41 -2.17 -4.48 6.24
C ASP A 41 -1.02 -4.33 5.23
N ILE A 42 -1.03 -5.01 4.10
CA ILE A 42 0.15 -5.17 3.25
C ILE A 42 0.13 -4.24 2.03
N ILE A 43 -1.02 -4.04 1.37
CA ILE A 43 -1.08 -3.18 0.17
C ILE A 43 -0.58 -1.76 0.45
N PRO A 44 -0.91 -1.10 1.59
CA PRO A 44 -0.42 0.24 1.89
C PRO A 44 1.11 0.34 2.02
N MET A 45 1.79 -0.76 2.39
CA MET A 45 3.27 -0.78 2.44
C MET A 45 3.90 -0.52 1.07
N PHE A 46 3.21 -0.92 0.00
CA PHE A 46 3.67 -0.73 -1.38
C PHE A 46 3.03 0.48 -2.07
N THR A 47 1.95 1.03 -1.54
CA THR A 47 1.16 2.10 -2.19
C THR A 47 0.93 3.32 -1.30
N GLY A 48 1.36 3.29 -0.04
CA GLY A 48 1.15 4.38 0.93
C GLY A 48 2.08 5.58 0.71
N ASN A 49 1.79 6.68 1.42
CA ASN A 49 2.61 7.90 1.40
C ASN A 49 4.05 7.68 1.91
N ASP A 50 4.31 6.57 2.62
CA ASP A 50 5.64 6.13 3.05
C ASP A 50 6.35 5.22 2.03
N SER A 51 5.71 4.88 0.92
CA SER A 51 6.35 4.25 -0.23
C SER A 51 7.30 5.23 -0.92
N PHE A 52 8.37 4.74 -1.51
CA PHE A 52 9.48 5.54 -2.07
C PHE A 52 9.04 6.61 -3.07
N LEU A 53 7.85 6.49 -3.68
CA LEU A 53 7.24 7.53 -4.51
C LEU A 53 5.78 7.77 -4.10
N LYS A 54 5.27 8.97 -4.33
CA LYS A 54 3.81 9.22 -4.28
C LYS A 54 3.13 8.19 -5.19
N PRO A 55 1.95 7.63 -4.82
CA PRO A 55 1.26 6.71 -5.69
C PRO A 55 1.15 7.28 -7.10
N GLY A 56 1.76 6.58 -8.06
CA GLY A 56 1.75 7.03 -9.45
C GLY A 56 2.90 7.92 -9.90
N GLN A 57 3.92 8.20 -9.08
CA GLN A 57 5.13 8.88 -9.57
C GLN A 57 6.16 7.87 -10.10
N ILE A 58 6.79 8.23 -11.22
CA ILE A 58 7.86 7.45 -11.88
C ILE A 58 8.97 8.42 -12.26
N VAL A 59 10.20 8.11 -11.86
CA VAL A 59 11.39 8.81 -12.35
C VAL A 59 11.96 8.04 -13.54
N MET A 60 12.16 8.71 -14.66
CA MET A 60 12.70 8.13 -15.87
C MET A 60 13.96 8.84 -16.34
N ALA A 61 14.87 8.06 -16.92
CA ALA A 61 16.12 8.53 -17.52
C ALA A 61 16.33 7.87 -18.89
N LYS A 62 17.19 8.43 -19.71
CA LYS A 62 17.61 7.75 -20.95
C LYS A 62 18.62 6.66 -20.63
N HIS A 63 18.50 5.54 -21.33
CA HIS A 63 19.47 4.44 -21.24
C HIS A 63 20.89 4.90 -21.59
N VAL A 64 21.83 4.63 -20.69
CA VAL A 64 23.26 4.96 -20.88
C VAL A 64 23.91 3.81 -21.65
N SER A 65 24.08 3.95 -22.96
CA SER A 65 24.81 2.97 -23.76
C SER A 65 26.31 3.04 -23.48
N THR A 66 26.99 1.90 -23.49
CA THR A 66 28.46 1.76 -23.27
C THR A 66 29.28 2.67 -24.20
N VAL A 67 28.81 2.95 -25.40
CA VAL A 67 29.47 3.82 -26.38
C VAL A 67 29.37 5.29 -25.98
N ARG A 68 28.27 5.72 -25.37
CA ARG A 68 28.08 7.11 -24.89
C ARG A 68 28.87 7.40 -23.63
N THR A 69 29.11 6.40 -22.79
CA THR A 69 29.99 6.54 -21.62
C THR A 69 31.39 6.95 -22.02
N LEU A 70 31.89 6.53 -23.18
CA LEU A 70 33.18 6.90 -23.72
C LEU A 70 33.24 8.35 -24.23
N THR A 71 32.13 9.01 -24.50
CA THR A 71 32.08 10.40 -24.97
C THR A 71 31.89 11.42 -23.86
N GLY A 72 31.71 10.96 -22.60
CA GLY A 72 31.61 11.81 -21.40
C GLY A 72 30.36 12.70 -21.31
N LYS A 73 29.37 12.56 -22.21
CA LYS A 73 28.12 13.31 -22.16
C LYS A 73 26.99 12.41 -21.65
N ALA A 74 26.39 12.81 -20.53
CA ALA A 74 25.15 12.19 -20.06
C ALA A 74 24.04 12.43 -21.10
N PRO A 75 23.18 11.43 -21.36
CA PRO A 75 22.04 11.60 -22.25
C PRO A 75 21.00 12.54 -21.61
N THR A 76 20.66 13.62 -22.32
CA THR A 76 19.68 14.62 -21.86
C THR A 76 18.41 14.55 -22.68
N PHE A 77 17.30 15.04 -22.13
CA PHE A 77 16.00 15.14 -22.82
C PHE A 77 15.91 16.45 -23.58
N SER A 78 15.51 16.40 -24.83
CA SER A 78 15.15 17.58 -25.61
C SER A 78 13.75 18.09 -25.24
N ALA A 79 13.46 19.36 -25.59
CA ALA A 79 12.13 19.93 -25.38
C ALA A 79 11.02 19.15 -26.11
N GLU A 80 11.32 18.60 -27.30
CA GLU A 80 10.41 17.79 -28.08
C GLU A 80 10.10 16.47 -27.37
N GLU A 81 11.09 15.80 -26.83
CA GLU A 81 10.93 14.55 -26.06
C GLU A 81 10.14 14.76 -24.77
N ILE A 82 10.40 15.89 -24.06
CA ILE A 82 9.63 16.25 -22.85
C ILE A 82 8.16 16.49 -23.22
N ALA A 83 7.90 17.19 -24.33
CA ALA A 83 6.54 17.42 -24.80
C ALA A 83 5.83 16.11 -25.20
N ASP A 84 6.51 15.18 -25.88
CA ASP A 84 5.97 13.87 -26.25
C ASP A 84 5.61 13.06 -25.02
N VAL A 85 6.51 12.98 -24.04
CA VAL A 85 6.25 12.29 -22.76
C VAL A 85 5.05 12.90 -22.04
N SER A 86 4.97 14.23 -21.99
CA SER A 86 3.89 14.94 -21.27
C SER A 86 2.52 14.75 -21.90
N GLN A 87 2.45 14.47 -23.20
CA GLN A 87 1.19 14.26 -23.93
C GLN A 87 0.69 12.80 -23.87
N GLN A 88 1.43 11.90 -23.26
CA GLN A 88 1.02 10.49 -23.17
C GLN A 88 -0.26 10.33 -22.32
N PRO A 89 -1.23 9.50 -22.73
CA PRO A 89 -2.51 9.36 -22.05
C PRO A 89 -2.43 8.86 -20.60
N PHE A 90 -1.33 8.22 -20.23
CA PHE A 90 -1.08 7.72 -18.88
C PHE A 90 -0.42 8.77 -17.98
N VAL A 91 0.10 9.87 -18.50
CA VAL A 91 0.76 10.95 -17.77
C VAL A 91 -0.27 11.99 -17.35
N LYS A 92 -0.27 12.35 -16.07
CA LYS A 92 -1.08 13.45 -15.51
C LYS A 92 -0.28 14.73 -15.44
N GLU A 93 0.96 14.61 -14.94
CA GLU A 93 1.89 15.72 -14.77
C GLU A 93 3.29 15.23 -15.06
N ALA A 94 4.10 16.09 -15.66
CA ALA A 94 5.52 15.84 -15.94
C ALA A 94 6.37 16.99 -15.38
N GLY A 95 7.45 16.64 -14.69
CA GLY A 95 8.45 17.58 -14.20
C GLY A 95 9.84 17.17 -14.67
N THR A 96 10.74 18.14 -14.73
CA THR A 96 12.14 17.94 -15.12
C THR A 96 13.04 18.08 -13.93
N PHE A 97 14.12 17.29 -13.87
CA PHE A 97 15.22 17.55 -12.97
C PHE A 97 16.14 18.58 -13.59
N THR A 98 16.22 19.76 -12.98
CA THR A 98 17.13 20.83 -13.38
C THR A 98 18.50 20.61 -12.72
N PRO A 99 19.55 20.27 -13.48
CA PRO A 99 20.89 20.03 -12.91
C PRO A 99 21.62 21.34 -12.62
N SER A 100 22.54 21.32 -11.65
CA SER A 100 23.52 22.39 -11.47
C SER A 100 24.53 22.40 -12.64
N LEU A 101 24.76 23.57 -13.22
CA LEU A 101 25.76 23.79 -14.25
C LEU A 101 27.13 24.22 -13.67
N PHE A 102 27.23 24.21 -12.36
CA PHE A 102 28.40 24.55 -11.55
C PHE A 102 28.78 23.36 -10.66
N SER A 103 30.03 23.26 -10.30
CA SER A 103 30.49 22.27 -9.31
C SER A 103 30.19 22.76 -7.89
N VAL A 104 29.89 21.83 -7.01
CA VAL A 104 29.57 22.08 -5.60
C VAL A 104 30.49 21.27 -4.74
N VAL A 105 31.27 21.96 -3.90
CA VAL A 105 32.09 21.31 -2.86
C VAL A 105 31.49 21.66 -1.51
N ALA A 106 31.01 20.66 -0.82
CA ALA A 106 30.52 20.79 0.54
C ALA A 106 31.65 20.59 1.54
N THR A 107 31.74 21.44 2.53
CA THR A 107 32.72 21.35 3.59
C THR A 107 32.05 21.33 4.96
N LEU A 108 32.32 20.30 5.73
CA LEU A 108 31.87 20.08 7.08
C LEU A 108 33.03 20.19 8.06
N GLY A 109 32.78 20.83 9.22
CA GLY A 109 33.80 20.97 10.25
C GLY A 109 34.52 22.29 10.21
N SER A 110 35.62 22.38 10.94
CA SER A 110 36.41 23.61 11.06
C SER A 110 37.90 23.26 11.15
N LYS A 111 38.72 23.99 10.36
CA LYS A 111 40.20 23.90 10.47
C LYS A 111 40.71 24.20 11.89
N LYS A 112 39.98 25.04 12.65
CA LYS A 112 40.35 25.38 14.03
C LYS A 112 40.17 24.20 14.99
N LEU A 113 39.32 23.25 14.66
CA LEU A 113 39.06 22.04 15.46
C LEU A 113 39.86 20.83 14.96
N GLY A 114 40.68 21.00 13.90
CA GLY A 114 41.48 19.92 13.32
C GLY A 114 40.70 18.88 12.54
N VAL A 115 39.41 19.07 12.34
CA VAL A 115 38.54 18.15 11.59
C VAL A 115 37.82 18.94 10.50
N GLU A 116 38.22 18.75 9.26
CA GLU A 116 37.57 19.30 8.08
C GLU A 116 37.39 18.20 7.05
N PHE A 117 36.15 17.95 6.65
CA PHE A 117 35.80 17.00 5.62
C PHE A 117 35.17 17.72 4.44
N SER A 118 35.72 17.52 3.25
CA SER A 118 35.16 18.10 2.01
C SER A 118 34.81 17.00 1.03
N THR A 119 33.66 17.16 0.38
CA THR A 119 33.19 16.24 -0.65
C THR A 119 32.49 16.98 -1.78
N GLU A 120 32.60 16.47 -2.99
CA GLU A 120 31.80 16.97 -4.11
C GLU A 120 30.33 16.50 -3.95
N MET A 121 29.42 17.39 -4.28
CA MET A 121 27.99 17.14 -4.28
C MET A 121 27.38 17.58 -5.62
N PHE A 122 26.29 16.95 -5.99
CA PHE A 122 25.52 17.31 -7.18
C PHE A 122 24.17 17.81 -6.73
N PHE A 123 23.86 19.06 -7.06
CA PHE A 123 22.56 19.65 -6.77
C PHE A 123 21.64 19.50 -7.97
N GLU A 124 20.40 19.20 -7.69
CA GLU A 124 19.29 19.21 -8.65
C GLU A 124 18.11 19.95 -8.07
N ALA A 125 17.26 20.47 -8.92
CA ALA A 125 15.96 21.02 -8.54
C ALA A 125 14.86 20.30 -9.31
N VAL A 126 13.69 20.18 -8.68
CA VAL A 126 12.47 19.66 -9.28
C VAL A 126 11.32 20.57 -8.89
N PRO A 127 10.22 20.62 -9.67
CA PRO A 127 9.04 21.38 -9.27
C PRO A 127 8.51 20.91 -7.91
N ASP A 128 8.09 21.84 -7.08
CA ASP A 128 7.71 21.60 -5.68
C ASP A 128 6.58 20.55 -5.54
N ASP A 129 5.69 20.44 -6.53
CA ASP A 129 4.58 19.47 -6.55
C ASP A 129 5.05 18.00 -6.51
N PHE A 130 6.29 17.74 -6.90
CA PHE A 130 6.88 16.41 -6.88
C PHE A 130 7.65 16.08 -5.60
N ILE A 131 7.86 17.06 -4.72
CA ILE A 131 8.61 16.88 -3.48
C ILE A 131 7.72 16.25 -2.41
N ASP A 132 8.26 15.27 -1.68
CA ASP A 132 7.52 14.41 -0.73
C ASP A 132 7.60 14.84 0.74
N VAL A 133 8.19 16.01 1.01
CA VAL A 133 8.40 16.52 2.37
C VAL A 133 7.72 17.86 2.59
N ASP A 134 7.67 18.30 3.86
CA ASP A 134 7.13 19.62 4.21
C ASP A 134 8.03 20.73 3.69
N LEU A 135 7.46 21.62 2.88
CA LEU A 135 8.15 22.74 2.22
C LEU A 135 8.03 24.07 3.01
N SER A 136 7.57 24.06 4.26
CA SER A 136 7.42 25.28 5.06
C SER A 136 8.72 26.06 5.25
N ARG A 137 9.88 25.41 5.15
CA ARG A 137 11.24 25.99 5.24
C ARG A 137 12.03 25.86 3.94
N TRP A 138 11.34 25.67 2.82
CA TRP A 138 11.91 25.43 1.49
C TRP A 138 11.96 26.70 0.64
N GLN A 139 12.19 27.87 1.21
CA GLN A 139 12.18 29.13 0.47
C GLN A 139 13.60 29.65 0.29
N TRP A 140 13.88 30.16 -0.90
CA TRP A 140 15.09 30.87 -1.26
C TRP A 140 14.73 32.20 -1.92
N HIS A 141 15.37 33.27 -1.50
CA HIS A 141 15.25 34.60 -2.09
C HIS A 141 16.61 35.09 -2.55
N GLU A 142 16.62 35.87 -3.62
CA GLU A 142 17.85 36.45 -4.16
C GLU A 142 18.59 37.23 -3.09
N GLY A 143 19.86 36.85 -2.88
CA GLY A 143 20.73 37.48 -1.87
C GLY A 143 20.78 36.75 -0.53
N ASP A 144 20.02 35.68 -0.33
CA ASP A 144 20.15 34.86 0.86
C ASP A 144 21.54 34.19 0.91
N ASP A 145 22.16 34.17 2.11
CA ASP A 145 23.45 33.55 2.37
C ASP A 145 23.33 32.07 2.78
N GLU A 146 22.13 31.55 2.95
CA GLU A 146 21.89 30.20 3.45
C GLU A 146 20.85 29.48 2.60
N VAL A 147 21.26 28.38 1.93
CA VAL A 147 20.41 27.59 1.08
C VAL A 147 19.80 26.41 1.83
N PRO A 148 18.48 26.22 1.80
CA PRO A 148 17.84 25.01 2.32
C PRO A 148 18.10 23.84 1.36
N ILE A 149 18.44 22.68 1.91
CA ILE A 149 18.66 21.45 1.14
C ILE A 149 17.79 20.31 1.67
N ILE A 150 17.32 19.48 0.75
CA ILE A 150 16.71 18.18 1.06
C ILE A 150 17.70 17.10 0.67
N LEU A 151 18.05 16.23 1.62
CA LEU A 151 18.92 15.09 1.38
C LEU A 151 18.13 13.81 1.13
N PRO A 152 18.64 12.89 0.30
CA PRO A 152 18.12 11.53 0.24
C PRO A 152 18.28 10.82 1.60
N ARG A 153 17.23 10.16 2.06
CA ARG A 153 17.27 9.41 3.32
C ARG A 153 18.32 8.30 3.32
N ASN A 154 18.53 7.65 2.19
CA ASN A 154 19.53 6.61 2.04
C ASN A 154 20.97 7.09 2.30
N TYR A 155 21.28 8.40 2.15
CA TYR A 155 22.60 8.93 2.50
C TYR A 155 22.85 8.88 4.00
N LEU A 156 21.83 9.18 4.80
CA LEU A 156 21.92 9.05 6.25
C LEU A 156 22.05 7.58 6.67
N ASP A 157 21.30 6.70 6.01
CA ASP A 157 21.37 5.26 6.27
C ASP A 157 22.74 4.69 5.87
N LEU A 158 23.28 5.08 4.73
CA LEU A 158 24.63 4.69 4.28
C LEU A 158 25.72 5.17 5.26
N TYR A 159 25.60 6.40 5.76
CA TYR A 159 26.50 6.90 6.80
C TYR A 159 26.38 6.06 8.08
N ASN A 160 25.17 5.89 8.61
CA ASN A 160 24.94 5.23 9.90
C ASN A 160 25.34 3.76 9.89
N PHE A 161 24.93 3.01 8.87
CA PHE A 161 25.14 1.55 8.80
C PHE A 161 26.43 1.15 8.08
N GLY A 162 26.90 1.97 7.16
CA GLY A 162 28.13 1.70 6.40
C GLY A 162 29.35 2.35 7.00
N PHE A 163 29.39 3.69 7.01
CA PHE A 163 30.60 4.45 7.33
C PHE A 163 30.82 4.60 8.84
N ALA A 164 29.83 5.08 9.59
CA ALA A 164 29.99 5.40 11.01
C ALA A 164 30.38 4.16 11.83
N SER A 165 29.74 3.03 11.58
CA SER A 165 30.02 1.77 12.28
C SER A 165 31.44 1.25 11.99
N SER A 166 31.96 1.42 10.76
CA SER A 166 33.29 0.97 10.36
C SER A 166 34.40 1.85 10.92
N GLN A 167 34.14 3.14 11.17
CA GLN A 167 35.09 4.11 11.68
C GLN A 167 34.95 4.42 13.18
N GLY A 168 34.04 3.74 13.89
CA GLY A 168 33.78 4.00 15.31
C GLY A 168 33.18 5.39 15.58
N LEU A 169 32.52 5.98 14.59
CA LEU A 169 31.84 7.26 14.70
C LEU A 169 30.40 7.12 15.19
N PRO A 170 29.85 8.15 15.85
CA PRO A 170 28.48 8.11 16.32
C PRO A 170 27.49 8.12 15.14
N ALA A 171 26.39 7.38 15.28
CA ALA A 171 25.26 7.47 14.35
C ALA A 171 24.59 8.85 14.46
N LEU A 172 24.14 9.38 13.32
CA LEU A 172 23.50 10.67 13.20
C LEU A 172 21.97 10.49 13.11
N SER A 173 21.22 11.32 13.83
CA SER A 173 19.77 11.46 13.65
C SER A 173 19.47 12.55 12.62
N GLU A 174 18.29 12.53 12.02
CA GLU A 174 17.83 13.59 11.11
C GLU A 174 17.89 14.97 11.77
N SER A 175 17.40 15.06 13.02
CA SER A 175 17.41 16.31 13.79
C SER A 175 18.82 16.83 14.06
N LEU A 176 19.80 15.96 14.27
CA LEU A 176 21.19 16.38 14.46
C LEU A 176 21.79 16.90 13.15
N VAL A 177 21.54 16.22 12.03
CA VAL A 177 21.99 16.66 10.70
C VAL A 177 21.38 18.01 10.32
N SER A 178 20.10 18.24 10.64
CA SER A 178 19.42 19.53 10.38
C SER A 178 19.99 20.70 11.19
N MET A 179 20.73 20.46 12.26
CA MET A 179 21.41 21.50 13.04
C MET A 179 22.79 21.85 12.52
N ILE A 180 23.34 21.05 11.62
CA ILE A 180 24.68 21.23 11.10
C ILE A 180 24.65 22.24 9.94
N LYS A 181 25.41 23.31 10.05
CA LYS A 181 25.67 24.21 8.93
C LYS A 181 26.78 23.65 8.05
N ILE A 182 26.47 23.53 6.76
CA ILE A 182 27.34 23.04 5.72
C ILE A 182 27.82 24.25 4.92
N ARG A 183 29.12 24.37 4.68
CA ARG A 183 29.65 25.38 3.77
C ARG A 183 29.76 24.82 2.37
N PHE A 184 29.22 25.55 1.40
CA PHE A 184 29.26 25.21 0.00
C PHE A 184 30.17 26.19 -0.75
N TYR A 185 31.09 25.65 -1.51
CA TYR A 185 31.87 26.38 -2.48
C TYR A 185 31.35 25.99 -3.88
N LEU A 186 30.71 26.96 -4.53
CA LEU A 186 30.13 26.81 -5.86
C LEU A 186 31.10 27.41 -6.87
N ARG A 187 31.40 26.69 -7.97
CA ARG A 187 32.30 27.13 -9.03
C ARG A 187 31.72 26.83 -10.40
N GLY A 188 31.48 27.88 -11.18
CA GLY A 188 31.04 27.80 -12.58
C GLY A 188 32.05 28.40 -13.53
N SER A 189 31.68 28.57 -14.81
CA SER A 189 32.51 29.16 -15.87
C SER A 189 32.73 30.67 -15.67
N ALA A 190 31.75 31.38 -15.09
CA ALA A 190 31.79 32.84 -14.90
C ALA A 190 32.31 33.29 -13.52
N GLY A 191 32.47 32.37 -12.56
CA GLY A 191 32.96 32.72 -11.23
C GLY A 191 32.73 31.65 -10.17
N SER A 192 32.88 32.07 -8.91
CA SER A 192 32.64 31.21 -7.76
C SER A 192 31.91 31.98 -6.66
N LYS A 193 31.11 31.28 -5.87
CA LYS A 193 30.35 31.83 -4.73
C LYS A 193 30.46 30.88 -3.54
N GLU A 194 30.65 31.44 -2.35
CA GLU A 194 30.60 30.68 -1.10
C GLU A 194 29.30 30.98 -0.37
N LEU A 195 28.63 29.96 0.07
CA LEU A 195 27.35 30.01 0.81
C LEU A 195 27.37 29.02 1.96
N SER A 196 26.51 29.25 2.93
CA SER A 196 26.16 28.21 3.88
C SER A 196 24.86 27.53 3.47
N GLY A 197 24.60 26.37 4.02
CA GLY A 197 23.29 25.69 3.88
C GLY A 197 23.00 24.78 5.04
N HIS A 198 21.77 24.40 5.14
CA HIS A 198 21.29 23.48 6.18
C HIS A 198 20.28 22.51 5.61
N VAL A 199 20.24 21.32 6.20
CA VAL A 199 19.29 20.28 5.79
C VAL A 199 17.94 20.57 6.43
N VAL A 200 16.92 20.83 5.62
CA VAL A 200 15.56 21.11 6.11
C VAL A 200 14.72 19.85 6.24
N ALA A 201 14.99 18.85 5.40
CA ALA A 201 14.25 17.58 5.39
C ALA A 201 15.06 16.46 4.72
N PHE A 202 14.53 15.23 4.83
CA PHE A 202 15.06 14.04 4.17
C PHE A 202 13.99 13.45 3.26
N SER A 203 14.26 13.38 1.96
CA SER A 203 13.38 12.69 1.02
C SER A 203 13.59 11.18 1.09
N LYS A 204 12.51 10.45 1.16
CA LYS A 204 12.52 8.98 1.02
C LYS A 204 12.35 8.54 -0.43
N LYS A 205 11.97 9.47 -1.31
CA LYS A 205 11.52 9.19 -2.68
C LYS A 205 12.53 9.62 -3.73
N LEU A 206 13.15 10.77 -3.52
CA LEU A 206 14.08 11.34 -4.49
C LEU A 206 15.51 11.06 -4.06
N ASN A 207 16.21 10.28 -4.88
CA ASN A 207 17.59 9.85 -4.62
C ASN A 207 18.62 10.88 -5.14
N THR A 208 18.40 12.15 -4.81
CA THR A 208 19.27 13.24 -5.20
C THR A 208 19.23 14.36 -4.16
N ILE A 209 20.26 15.19 -4.11
CA ILE A 209 20.31 16.36 -3.23
C ILE A 209 19.55 17.49 -3.90
N LEU A 210 18.42 17.87 -3.30
CA LEU A 210 17.56 18.90 -3.85
C LEU A 210 17.88 20.26 -3.23
N VAL A 211 17.76 21.29 -4.09
CA VAL A 211 17.74 22.70 -3.74
C VAL A 211 16.53 23.36 -4.37
N PRO A 212 16.03 24.50 -3.83
CA PRO A 212 14.91 25.22 -4.43
C PRO A 212 15.16 25.56 -5.90
N GLN A 213 14.11 25.49 -6.73
CA GLN A 213 14.21 25.83 -8.16
C GLN A 213 14.70 27.28 -8.35
N THR A 214 14.23 28.22 -7.51
CA THR A 214 14.66 29.63 -7.55
C THR A 214 16.15 29.78 -7.29
N PHE A 215 16.72 29.01 -6.35
CA PHE A 215 18.17 28.96 -6.12
C PHE A 215 18.92 28.41 -7.32
N MET A 216 18.43 27.32 -7.89
CA MET A 216 19.09 26.67 -9.03
C MET A 216 19.12 27.60 -10.23
N ASP A 217 18.03 28.29 -10.54
CA ASP A 217 17.92 29.20 -11.67
C ASP A 217 18.87 30.40 -11.49
N GLU A 218 18.91 31.01 -10.30
CA GLU A 218 19.82 32.10 -9.96
C GLU A 218 21.30 31.70 -10.09
N MET A 219 21.67 30.57 -9.51
CA MET A 219 23.07 30.11 -9.52
C MET A 219 23.52 29.65 -10.90
N ASN A 220 22.64 28.96 -11.67
CA ASN A 220 22.95 28.60 -13.06
C ASN A 220 23.16 29.86 -13.93
N ALA A 221 22.27 30.86 -13.82
CA ALA A 221 22.37 32.11 -14.57
C ALA A 221 23.63 32.92 -14.18
N THR A 222 24.00 32.95 -12.88
CA THR A 222 25.12 33.76 -12.38
C THR A 222 26.47 33.09 -12.64
N LEU A 223 26.58 31.78 -12.37
CA LEU A 223 27.85 31.07 -12.39
C LEU A 223 28.17 30.43 -13.75
N SER A 224 27.14 30.17 -14.57
CA SER A 224 27.31 29.48 -15.86
C SER A 224 26.35 30.05 -16.93
N PRO A 225 26.38 31.36 -17.23
CA PRO A 225 25.44 32.05 -18.13
C PRO A 225 25.48 31.55 -19.58
N ASP A 226 26.62 30.98 -19.98
CA ASP A 226 26.84 30.50 -21.37
C ASP A 226 26.23 29.07 -21.61
N ARG A 227 25.63 28.48 -20.61
CA ARG A 227 25.07 27.12 -20.67
C ARG A 227 23.60 27.12 -20.28
N GLN A 228 22.82 26.24 -20.91
CA GLN A 228 21.46 25.97 -20.51
C GLN A 228 21.36 24.62 -19.85
N PRO A 229 20.57 24.48 -18.77
CA PRO A 229 20.37 23.20 -18.12
C PRO A 229 19.59 22.25 -19.02
N GLU A 230 20.19 21.13 -19.35
CA GLU A 230 19.53 20.05 -20.10
C GLU A 230 19.16 18.94 -19.11
N PRO A 231 17.87 18.61 -18.91
CA PRO A 231 17.46 17.63 -17.94
C PRO A 231 17.89 16.22 -18.36
N SER A 232 18.52 15.49 -17.47
CA SER A 232 18.91 14.10 -17.69
C SER A 232 17.84 13.11 -17.19
N ARG A 233 16.89 13.59 -16.35
CA ARG A 233 15.81 12.82 -15.77
C ARG A 233 14.51 13.59 -15.78
N LEU A 234 13.42 12.85 -15.90
CA LEU A 234 12.05 13.37 -15.79
C LEU A 234 11.34 12.68 -14.63
N ILE A 235 10.44 13.40 -13.98
CA ILE A 235 9.54 12.83 -12.98
C ILE A 235 8.11 12.96 -13.49
N LEU A 236 7.37 11.85 -13.47
CA LEU A 236 6.01 11.77 -14.01
C LEU A 236 5.04 11.37 -12.91
N THR A 237 3.92 12.06 -12.84
CA THR A 237 2.74 11.55 -12.13
C THR A 237 1.87 10.78 -13.13
N VAL A 238 1.69 9.48 -12.92
CA VAL A 238 0.93 8.61 -13.83
C VAL A 238 -0.40 8.19 -13.22
N SER A 239 -1.39 7.94 -14.08
CA SER A 239 -2.74 7.51 -13.66
C SER A 239 -2.74 6.13 -13.01
N ASN A 240 -1.95 5.20 -13.57
CA ASN A 240 -1.79 3.84 -13.08
C ASN A 240 -0.35 3.37 -13.36
N PRO A 241 0.50 3.20 -12.32
CA PRO A 241 1.88 2.75 -12.51
C PRO A 241 2.02 1.34 -13.13
N ALA A 242 0.96 0.54 -13.08
CA ALA A 242 0.92 -0.81 -13.65
C ALA A 242 0.35 -0.85 -15.09
N ASP A 243 0.18 0.31 -15.75
CA ASP A 243 -0.29 0.37 -17.12
C ASP A 243 0.78 -0.19 -18.07
N GLU A 244 0.41 -1.23 -18.85
CA GLU A 244 1.32 -1.87 -19.81
C GLU A 244 1.82 -0.90 -20.90
N ARG A 245 1.07 0.16 -21.17
CA ARG A 245 1.47 1.21 -22.11
C ARG A 245 2.72 1.93 -21.66
N ILE A 246 2.91 2.12 -20.34
CA ILE A 246 4.12 2.73 -19.80
C ILE A 246 5.33 1.84 -20.10
N ALA A 247 5.25 0.55 -19.83
CA ALA A 247 6.34 -0.38 -20.10
C ALA A 247 6.70 -0.46 -21.59
N THR A 248 5.69 -0.43 -22.47
CA THR A 248 5.89 -0.41 -23.92
C THR A 248 6.55 0.89 -24.36
N PHE A 249 6.05 2.05 -23.91
CA PHE A 249 6.61 3.37 -24.22
C PHE A 249 8.07 3.50 -23.79
N LEU A 250 8.39 3.08 -22.56
CA LEU A 250 9.77 3.11 -22.03
C LEU A 250 10.71 2.26 -22.88
N LYS A 251 10.27 1.06 -23.28
CA LYS A 251 11.06 0.15 -24.10
C LYS A 251 11.29 0.70 -25.51
N ASP A 252 10.25 1.25 -26.15
CA ASP A 252 10.32 1.75 -27.53
C ASP A 252 11.25 2.96 -27.64
N HIS A 253 11.31 3.80 -26.58
CA HIS A 253 12.18 4.98 -26.54
C HIS A 253 13.53 4.73 -25.86
N SER A 254 13.80 3.49 -25.41
CA SER A 254 14.99 3.14 -24.65
C SER A 254 15.15 4.00 -23.40
N TYR A 255 14.05 4.25 -22.69
CA TYR A 255 14.06 4.92 -21.40
C TYR A 255 14.14 3.89 -20.25
N GLU A 256 14.82 4.26 -19.18
CA GLU A 256 14.93 3.48 -17.96
C GLU A 256 14.20 4.20 -16.83
N THR A 257 13.63 3.42 -15.92
CA THR A 257 13.10 3.96 -14.66
C THR A 257 14.02 3.57 -13.51
N GLU A 258 14.02 4.37 -12.46
CA GLU A 258 14.67 3.94 -11.20
C GLU A 258 14.05 2.61 -10.78
N ALA A 259 14.89 1.56 -10.70
CA ALA A 259 14.46 0.16 -10.66
C ALA A 259 13.50 -0.19 -9.51
N ASN A 260 13.65 0.50 -8.37
CA ASN A 260 12.87 0.18 -7.16
C ASN A 260 11.38 0.54 -7.26
N ASP A 261 11.01 1.52 -8.06
CA ASP A 261 9.66 2.08 -8.08
C ASP A 261 8.71 1.30 -9.00
N ALA A 262 9.21 0.93 -10.16
CA ALA A 262 8.49 0.08 -11.09
C ALA A 262 8.28 -1.34 -10.53
N GLU A 263 9.24 -1.88 -9.78
CA GLU A 263 9.12 -3.17 -9.10
C GLU A 263 8.12 -3.13 -7.93
N ALA A 264 8.15 -2.08 -7.10
CA ALA A 264 7.18 -1.92 -6.01
C ALA A 264 5.74 -1.81 -6.53
N ALA A 265 5.52 -1.02 -7.58
CA ALA A 265 4.21 -0.89 -8.22
C ALA A 265 3.72 -2.20 -8.85
N ARG A 266 4.60 -2.93 -9.55
CA ARG A 266 4.30 -4.26 -10.11
C ARG A 266 3.99 -5.27 -9.01
N THR A 267 4.76 -5.28 -7.93
CA THR A 267 4.56 -6.15 -6.78
C THR A 267 3.22 -5.88 -6.11
N ALA A 268 2.86 -4.61 -5.88
CA ALA A 268 1.56 -4.23 -5.33
C ALA A 268 0.39 -4.66 -6.23
N HIS A 269 0.54 -4.49 -7.55
CA HIS A 269 -0.47 -4.94 -8.52
C HIS A 269 -0.62 -6.46 -8.50
N PHE A 270 0.48 -7.20 -8.52
CA PHE A 270 0.49 -8.66 -8.47
C PHE A 270 -0.12 -9.19 -7.16
N LEU A 271 0.23 -8.59 -6.02
CA LEU A 271 -0.39 -8.91 -4.73
C LEU A 271 -1.90 -8.66 -4.74
N ARG A 272 -2.36 -7.56 -5.35
CA ARG A 272 -3.79 -7.25 -5.46
C ARG A 272 -4.53 -8.31 -6.28
N ILE A 273 -3.95 -8.80 -7.36
CA ILE A 273 -4.51 -9.91 -8.17
C ILE A 273 -4.61 -11.18 -7.33
N ILE A 274 -3.53 -11.58 -6.66
CA ILE A 274 -3.52 -12.79 -5.81
C ILE A 274 -4.59 -12.68 -4.72
N ILE A 275 -4.67 -11.57 -4.01
CA ILE A 275 -5.66 -11.33 -2.96
C ILE A 275 -7.07 -11.40 -3.53
N SER A 276 -7.31 -10.83 -4.72
CA SER A 276 -8.62 -10.91 -5.39
C SER A 276 -9.02 -12.35 -5.70
N ILE A 277 -8.07 -13.17 -6.19
CA ILE A 277 -8.32 -14.60 -6.45
C ILE A 277 -8.65 -15.33 -5.13
N VAL A 278 -7.89 -15.09 -4.07
CA VAL A 278 -8.12 -15.71 -2.76
C VAL A 278 -9.49 -15.31 -2.18
N LEU A 279 -9.89 -14.05 -2.34
CA LEU A 279 -11.22 -13.57 -1.94
C LEU A 279 -12.34 -14.28 -2.70
N VAL A 280 -12.20 -14.41 -4.02
CA VAL A 280 -13.19 -15.11 -4.86
C VAL A 280 -13.31 -16.58 -4.43
N VAL A 281 -12.19 -17.27 -4.22
CA VAL A 281 -12.18 -18.66 -3.74
C VAL A 281 -12.84 -18.77 -2.36
N GLY A 282 -12.51 -17.87 -1.44
CA GLY A 282 -13.14 -17.83 -0.10
C GLY A 282 -14.65 -17.60 -0.16
N LEU A 283 -15.12 -16.71 -1.04
CA LEU A 283 -16.54 -16.47 -1.26
C LEU A 283 -17.26 -17.70 -1.86
N ILE A 284 -16.62 -18.38 -2.81
CA ILE A 284 -17.17 -19.63 -3.40
C ILE A 284 -17.30 -20.71 -2.33
N ILE A 285 -16.28 -20.91 -1.50
CA ILE A 285 -16.33 -21.89 -0.39
C ILE A 285 -17.44 -21.52 0.60
N SER A 286 -17.58 -20.25 0.95
CA SER A 286 -18.64 -19.76 1.84
C SER A 286 -20.04 -19.99 1.23
N ALA A 287 -20.20 -19.76 -0.07
CA ALA A 287 -21.46 -20.01 -0.77
C ALA A 287 -21.81 -21.51 -0.81
N LEU A 288 -20.82 -22.38 -1.08
CA LEU A 288 -21.00 -23.83 -1.04
C LEU A 288 -21.36 -24.31 0.38
N ALA A 289 -20.68 -23.81 1.40
CA ALA A 289 -20.99 -24.13 2.79
C ALA A 289 -22.42 -23.70 3.16
N PHE A 290 -22.84 -22.51 2.72
CA PHE A 290 -24.22 -22.05 2.89
C PHE A 290 -25.22 -22.97 2.22
N TYR A 291 -24.96 -23.41 0.98
CA TYR A 291 -25.81 -24.37 0.26
C TYR A 291 -25.92 -25.70 1.02
N VAL A 292 -24.82 -26.23 1.55
CA VAL A 292 -24.83 -27.47 2.36
C VAL A 292 -25.68 -27.28 3.64
N LEU A 293 -25.60 -26.12 4.29
CA LEU A 293 -26.46 -25.81 5.44
C LEU A 293 -27.94 -25.81 5.07
N LEU A 294 -28.30 -25.13 3.98
CA LEU A 294 -29.69 -25.10 3.49
C LEU A 294 -30.20 -26.50 3.21
N LEU A 295 -29.41 -27.33 2.53
CA LEU A 295 -29.76 -28.70 2.23
C LEU A 295 -29.94 -29.53 3.52
N SER A 296 -29.04 -29.36 4.49
CA SER A 296 -29.14 -30.05 5.79
C SER A 296 -30.39 -29.67 6.56
N ILE A 297 -30.76 -28.39 6.58
CA ILE A 297 -31.99 -27.89 7.22
C ILE A 297 -33.22 -28.42 6.46
N PHE A 298 -33.17 -28.41 5.13
CA PHE A 298 -34.26 -28.94 4.30
C PHE A 298 -34.52 -30.41 4.61
N LEU A 299 -33.49 -31.26 4.64
CA LEU A 299 -33.58 -32.67 4.99
C LEU A 299 -34.10 -32.89 6.42
N LEU A 300 -33.63 -32.04 7.36
CA LEU A 300 -34.09 -32.10 8.74
C LEU A 300 -35.57 -31.76 8.87
N LEU A 301 -36.05 -30.73 8.19
CA LEU A 301 -37.47 -30.38 8.12
C LEU A 301 -38.29 -31.49 7.48
N GLN A 302 -37.81 -32.08 6.38
CA GLN A 302 -38.48 -33.17 5.68
C GLN A 302 -38.62 -34.41 6.57
N LYS A 303 -37.60 -34.81 7.32
CA LYS A 303 -37.64 -35.91 8.27
C LYS A 303 -38.57 -35.67 9.48
N ASN A 304 -38.85 -34.41 9.77
CA ASN A 304 -39.72 -34.03 10.88
C ASN A 304 -41.11 -33.53 10.40
N THR A 305 -41.48 -33.70 9.13
CA THR A 305 -42.74 -33.18 8.56
C THR A 305 -43.96 -33.64 9.37
N GLU A 306 -44.09 -34.94 9.66
CA GLU A 306 -45.20 -35.48 10.45
C GLU A 306 -45.32 -34.85 11.85
N LYS A 307 -44.19 -34.56 12.50
CA LYS A 307 -44.18 -33.91 13.82
C LYS A 307 -44.54 -32.42 13.72
N ILE A 308 -44.06 -31.78 12.64
CA ILE A 308 -44.38 -30.38 12.34
C ILE A 308 -45.87 -30.26 12.09
N ASP A 309 -46.45 -31.16 11.29
CA ASP A 309 -47.89 -31.25 11.00
C ASP A 309 -48.71 -31.43 12.28
N THR A 310 -48.32 -32.40 13.12
CA THR A 310 -49.01 -32.64 14.40
C THR A 310 -48.99 -31.40 15.29
N LEU A 311 -47.87 -30.68 15.35
CA LEU A 311 -47.75 -29.44 16.13
C LEU A 311 -48.61 -28.32 15.57
N LEU A 312 -48.70 -28.19 14.25
CA LEU A 312 -49.56 -27.20 13.58
C LEU A 312 -51.02 -27.52 13.80
N LEU A 313 -51.44 -28.80 13.74
CA LEU A 313 -52.80 -29.26 14.02
C LEU A 313 -53.22 -29.03 15.48
N ILE A 314 -52.29 -29.13 16.44
CA ILE A 314 -52.54 -28.82 17.85
C ILE A 314 -52.66 -27.31 18.12
N GLY A 315 -52.41 -26.44 17.08
CA GLY A 315 -52.58 -24.99 17.17
C GLY A 315 -51.29 -24.19 17.41
N TYR A 316 -50.10 -24.79 17.23
CA TYR A 316 -48.84 -24.02 17.27
C TYR A 316 -48.70 -23.16 16.01
N SER A 317 -48.27 -21.89 16.18
CA SER A 317 -48.03 -21.02 15.03
C SER A 317 -46.81 -21.49 14.23
N PRO A 318 -46.79 -21.30 12.89
CA PRO A 318 -45.64 -21.63 12.04
C PRO A 318 -44.33 -21.01 12.53
N GLN A 319 -44.38 -19.79 13.11
CA GLN A 319 -43.23 -19.11 13.69
C GLN A 319 -42.68 -19.83 14.93
N ALA A 320 -43.54 -20.37 15.79
CA ALA A 320 -43.15 -21.13 16.98
C ALA A 320 -42.41 -22.42 16.59
N VAL A 321 -42.86 -23.08 15.53
CA VAL A 321 -42.29 -24.33 15.00
C VAL A 321 -40.92 -24.04 14.31
N ALA A 322 -40.79 -22.92 13.61
CA ALA A 322 -39.55 -22.51 12.94
C ALA A 322 -38.43 -22.05 13.94
N ARG A 323 -38.80 -21.54 15.11
CA ARG A 323 -37.88 -20.92 16.10
C ARG A 323 -36.68 -21.78 16.50
N PRO A 324 -36.81 -23.10 16.78
CA PRO A 324 -35.64 -23.94 17.11
C PRO A 324 -34.60 -24.02 15.99
N TYR A 325 -35.06 -24.07 14.73
CA TYR A 325 -34.17 -24.12 13.57
C TYR A 325 -33.43 -22.78 13.37
N HIS A 326 -34.14 -21.66 13.56
CA HIS A 326 -33.49 -20.33 13.55
C HIS A 326 -32.43 -20.19 14.64
N LEU A 327 -32.72 -20.63 15.88
CA LEU A 327 -31.79 -20.60 16.98
C LEU A 327 -30.56 -21.46 16.69
N LEU A 328 -30.73 -22.64 16.12
CA LEU A 328 -29.63 -23.52 15.74
C LEU A 328 -28.73 -22.84 14.69
N THR A 329 -29.31 -22.28 13.62
CA THR A 329 -28.53 -21.62 12.57
C THR A 329 -27.84 -20.37 13.06
N ILE A 330 -28.49 -19.56 13.89
CA ILE A 330 -27.88 -18.37 14.51
C ILE A 330 -26.68 -18.78 15.37
N SER A 331 -26.85 -19.78 16.27
CA SER A 331 -25.77 -20.20 17.15
C SER A 331 -24.57 -20.76 16.40
N LEU A 332 -24.80 -21.57 15.36
CA LEU A 332 -23.71 -22.12 14.53
C LEU A 332 -22.96 -21.04 13.77
N ASN A 333 -23.68 -20.12 13.12
CA ASN A 333 -23.05 -19.04 12.37
C ASN A 333 -22.30 -18.04 13.29
N THR A 334 -22.84 -17.76 14.49
CA THR A 334 -22.15 -16.94 15.49
C THR A 334 -20.85 -17.60 15.95
N LEU A 335 -20.88 -18.91 16.20
CA LEU A 335 -19.69 -19.68 16.55
C LEU A 335 -18.65 -19.63 15.43
N VAL A 336 -19.07 -19.83 14.18
CA VAL A 336 -18.19 -19.74 13.01
C VAL A 336 -17.56 -18.35 12.89
N LEU A 337 -18.34 -17.28 13.01
CA LEU A 337 -17.82 -15.92 12.96
C LEU A 337 -16.76 -15.68 14.05
N ALA A 338 -17.08 -16.06 15.31
CA ALA A 338 -16.18 -15.89 16.43
C ALA A 338 -14.84 -16.64 16.21
N LEU A 339 -14.93 -17.91 15.79
CA LEU A 339 -13.73 -18.72 15.51
C LEU A 339 -12.94 -18.17 14.33
N SER A 340 -13.61 -17.74 13.25
CA SER A 340 -12.95 -17.16 12.07
C SER A 340 -12.19 -15.87 12.41
N VAL A 341 -12.76 -15.01 13.26
CA VAL A 341 -12.09 -13.79 13.74
C VAL A 341 -10.86 -14.15 14.58
N VAL A 342 -10.98 -15.11 15.49
CA VAL A 342 -9.84 -15.56 16.31
C VAL A 342 -8.72 -16.11 15.43
N ILE A 343 -9.04 -16.96 14.46
CA ILE A 343 -8.04 -17.52 13.54
C ILE A 343 -7.40 -16.42 12.70
N ALA A 344 -8.17 -15.46 12.19
CA ALA A 344 -7.64 -14.33 11.42
C ALA A 344 -6.67 -13.47 12.26
N ILE A 345 -6.97 -13.24 13.55
CA ILE A 345 -6.06 -12.53 14.48
C ILE A 345 -4.78 -13.33 14.71
N ILE A 346 -4.88 -14.64 14.88
CA ILE A 346 -3.70 -15.50 15.04
C ILE A 346 -2.83 -15.45 13.78
N LEU A 347 -3.42 -15.62 12.59
CA LEU A 347 -2.69 -15.53 11.32
C LEU A 347 -2.00 -14.18 11.17
N ARG A 348 -2.70 -13.09 11.54
CA ARG A 348 -2.12 -11.75 11.55
C ARG A 348 -0.89 -11.65 12.44
N GLY A 349 -0.93 -12.25 13.62
CA GLY A 349 0.19 -12.29 14.54
C GLY A 349 1.43 -13.01 14.01
N TYR A 350 1.27 -13.89 13.01
CA TYR A 350 2.39 -14.57 12.37
C TYR A 350 3.00 -13.74 11.23
N TYR A 351 2.19 -13.14 10.34
CA TYR A 351 2.77 -12.45 9.20
C TYR A 351 3.21 -11.02 9.48
N LEU A 352 2.53 -10.31 10.40
CA LEU A 352 2.83 -8.90 10.67
C LEU A 352 4.27 -8.65 11.17
N PRO A 353 4.84 -9.45 12.09
CA PRO A 353 6.23 -9.28 12.51
C PRO A 353 7.24 -9.50 11.39
N LEU A 354 6.95 -10.42 10.44
CA LEU A 354 7.82 -10.67 9.30
C LEU A 354 7.92 -9.43 8.39
N PHE A 355 6.80 -8.78 8.12
CA PHE A 355 6.78 -7.53 7.34
C PHE A 355 7.32 -6.34 8.14
N GLY A 356 7.10 -6.27 9.45
CA GLY A 356 7.64 -5.22 10.32
C GLY A 356 9.18 -5.21 10.39
N GLN A 357 9.85 -6.35 10.22
CA GLN A 357 11.32 -6.42 10.11
C GLN A 357 11.82 -5.81 8.79
N LEU A 358 11.05 -5.95 7.70
CA LEU A 358 11.39 -5.41 6.39
C LEU A 358 11.05 -3.91 6.26
N TYR A 359 10.01 -3.47 6.99
CA TYR A 359 9.48 -2.09 6.94
C TYR A 359 9.27 -1.52 8.35
N PRO A 360 10.33 -1.08 9.04
CA PRO A 360 10.26 -0.62 10.44
C PRO A 360 9.35 0.59 10.69
N SER A 361 9.12 1.41 9.65
CA SER A 361 8.30 2.64 9.75
C SER A 361 6.81 2.37 9.58
N TYR A 362 6.39 1.12 9.35
CA TYR A 362 5.00 0.79 9.10
C TYR A 362 4.19 0.65 10.38
N SER A 363 3.05 1.33 10.47
CA SER A 363 2.05 1.10 11.51
C SER A 363 0.95 0.16 10.99
N ALA A 364 0.68 -0.91 11.74
CA ALA A 364 -0.33 -1.89 11.36
C ALA A 364 -1.72 -1.27 11.22
N ALA A 365 -2.46 -1.65 10.17
CA ALA A 365 -3.83 -1.20 9.95
C ALA A 365 -4.78 -1.68 11.07
N ASN A 366 -5.94 -1.03 11.20
CA ASN A 366 -6.97 -1.45 12.14
C ASN A 366 -7.66 -2.75 11.69
N LEU A 367 -8.23 -3.50 12.65
CA LEU A 367 -9.00 -4.73 12.37
C LEU A 367 -10.42 -4.44 11.82
N TYR A 368 -10.85 -3.17 11.81
CA TYR A 368 -12.22 -2.80 11.40
C TYR A 368 -12.65 -3.31 10.01
N PRO A 369 -11.84 -3.27 8.94
CA PRO A 369 -12.26 -3.72 7.62
C PRO A 369 -12.62 -5.21 7.60
N ALA A 370 -11.79 -6.05 8.22
CA ALA A 370 -12.06 -7.48 8.31
C ALA A 370 -13.31 -7.79 9.17
N LEU A 371 -13.45 -7.12 10.34
CA LEU A 371 -14.62 -7.29 11.19
C LEU A 371 -15.91 -6.86 10.48
N LEU A 372 -15.89 -5.73 9.79
CA LEU A 372 -17.04 -5.23 9.04
C LEU A 372 -17.44 -6.20 7.92
N THR A 373 -16.46 -6.76 7.20
CA THR A 373 -16.69 -7.78 6.18
C THR A 373 -17.28 -9.05 6.78
N GLY A 374 -16.74 -9.52 7.92
CA GLY A 374 -17.25 -10.68 8.64
C GLY A 374 -18.70 -10.52 9.12
N VAL A 375 -19.02 -9.36 9.69
CA VAL A 375 -20.40 -9.03 10.11
C VAL A 375 -21.33 -8.94 8.90
N ALA A 376 -20.90 -8.35 7.80
CA ALA A 376 -21.71 -8.27 6.57
C ALA A 376 -22.01 -9.66 6.00
N LEU A 377 -21.03 -10.56 5.91
CA LEU A 377 -21.24 -11.96 5.50
C LEU A 377 -22.15 -12.69 6.46
N TYR A 378 -21.93 -12.55 7.76
CA TYR A 378 -22.77 -13.16 8.79
C TYR A 378 -24.23 -12.74 8.66
N LEU A 379 -24.51 -11.43 8.52
CA LEU A 379 -25.87 -10.92 8.34
C LEU A 379 -26.51 -11.44 7.05
N THR A 380 -25.76 -11.49 5.96
CA THR A 380 -26.22 -12.04 4.68
C THR A 380 -26.65 -13.50 4.84
N VAL A 381 -25.82 -14.33 5.45
CA VAL A 381 -26.13 -15.74 5.70
C VAL A 381 -27.32 -15.89 6.63
N LEU A 382 -27.45 -15.06 7.67
CA LEU A 382 -28.61 -15.08 8.57
C LEU A 382 -29.90 -14.75 7.85
N VAL A 383 -29.93 -13.70 7.04
CA VAL A 383 -31.14 -13.28 6.28
C VAL A 383 -31.56 -14.39 5.32
N LEU A 384 -30.61 -14.96 4.58
CA LEU A 384 -30.90 -16.04 3.63
C LEU A 384 -31.43 -17.29 4.35
N ASN A 385 -30.84 -17.69 5.47
CA ASN A 385 -31.32 -18.81 6.29
C ASN A 385 -32.73 -18.55 6.84
N TYR A 386 -32.99 -17.32 7.35
CA TYR A 386 -34.27 -16.94 7.86
C TYR A 386 -35.36 -17.07 6.79
N VAL A 387 -35.12 -16.53 5.60
CA VAL A 387 -36.05 -16.58 4.47
C VAL A 387 -36.27 -18.03 4.02
N ALA A 388 -35.22 -18.85 3.92
CA ALA A 388 -35.33 -20.24 3.49
C ALA A 388 -36.15 -21.11 4.47
N ILE A 389 -35.86 -21.01 5.77
CA ILE A 389 -36.60 -21.76 6.81
C ILE A 389 -38.07 -21.31 6.83
N ARG A 390 -38.31 -19.99 6.81
CA ARG A 390 -39.68 -19.46 6.80
C ARG A 390 -40.48 -19.93 5.60
N ARG A 391 -39.93 -19.85 4.39
CA ARG A 391 -40.60 -20.32 3.15
C ARG A 391 -40.94 -21.80 3.23
N LYS A 392 -40.05 -22.62 3.74
CA LYS A 392 -40.30 -24.06 3.83
C LYS A 392 -41.38 -24.43 4.86
N VAL A 393 -41.36 -23.80 6.05
CA VAL A 393 -42.39 -24.04 7.08
C VAL A 393 -43.74 -23.55 6.61
N LEU A 394 -43.83 -22.40 5.93
CA LEU A 394 -45.06 -21.89 5.36
C LEU A 394 -45.60 -22.81 4.23
N HIS A 395 -44.71 -23.38 3.42
CA HIS A 395 -45.11 -24.31 2.37
C HIS A 395 -45.80 -25.59 2.96
N VAL A 396 -45.27 -26.11 4.07
CA VAL A 396 -45.88 -27.23 4.79
C VAL A 396 -47.27 -26.84 5.36
N TRP A 397 -47.37 -25.59 5.88
CA TRP A 397 -48.65 -25.07 6.39
C TRP A 397 -49.73 -24.98 5.32
N HIS A 398 -49.43 -24.43 4.14
CA HIS A 398 -50.41 -24.27 3.04
C HIS A 398 -50.87 -25.59 2.37
N LEU A 399 -50.11 -26.68 2.53
CA LEU A 399 -50.53 -27.99 2.05
C LEU A 399 -51.72 -28.58 2.85
N HIS A 400 -52.07 -27.97 3.98
CA HIS A 400 -53.18 -28.44 4.86
C HIS A 400 -54.38 -27.49 4.86
N GLU A 401 -54.32 -26.35 4.16
CA GLU A 401 -55.50 -25.48 3.97
C GLU A 401 -56.36 -25.90 2.77
N HIS A 402 -56.01 -26.96 2.06
CA HIS A 402 -56.75 -27.58 0.98
C HIS A 402 -57.01 -29.06 1.28
#